data_edcd66afb53c7bc9e4bcfee59d7c6ac7
#
_entry.id   edcd66afb53c7bc9e4bcfee59d7c6ac7
#
_cell.length_a   1.000
_cell.length_b   1.000
_cell.length_c   1.000
_cell.angle_alpha   90.00
_cell.angle_beta   90.00
_cell.angle_gamma   90.00
#
_symmetry.space_group_name_H-M   'P 1'
#
loop_
_entity.id
_entity.type
_entity.pdbx_description
1 polymer ?
#
loop_
_entity_poly.entity_id
_entity_poly.type
_entity_poly.pdbx_seq_one_letter_code
_entity_poly.pdbx_strand_id
1 'polypeptide(L)'
;MKKYSIYYNNNVECNKVAEFATLDEAKAYCAENTKGYDEVCAGDNCYEGRSNNFRYEVYEGDSYIILDEDGDVAEFKNTVYETEQFYRN
;
A
#
# COMPACT_ATOMS: atom_id res chain seq x y z
N MET A 1 -20.95 1.49 6.47
CA MET A 1 -20.00 2.57 6.11
C MET A 1 -18.81 1.99 5.38
N LYS A 2 -18.40 2.69 4.34
CA LYS A 2 -17.17 2.31 3.66
C LYS A 2 -15.97 2.67 4.53
N LYS A 3 -14.92 1.88 4.45
CA LYS A 3 -13.65 2.18 5.06
C LYS A 3 -12.54 1.77 4.09
N TYR A 4 -11.38 2.35 4.30
CA TYR A 4 -10.21 2.12 3.45
C TYR A 4 -9.04 1.77 4.35
N SER A 5 -8.45 0.62 4.10
CA SER A 5 -7.31 0.13 4.86
C SER A 5 -6.02 0.37 4.09
N ILE A 6 -5.01 0.89 4.78
CA ILE A 6 -3.71 1.18 4.18
C ILE A 6 -2.70 0.17 4.67
N TYR A 7 -1.98 -0.44 3.71
CA TYR A 7 -0.92 -1.40 3.99
C TYR A 7 0.42 -0.83 3.57
N TYR A 8 1.40 -1.00 4.43
CA TYR A 8 2.80 -0.71 4.14
C TYR A 8 3.43 -2.00 3.59
N ASN A 9 3.93 -1.94 2.37
CA ASN A 9 4.56 -3.08 1.70
C ASN A 9 6.00 -2.73 1.36
N ASN A 10 6.95 -3.44 2.00
CA ASN A 10 8.38 -3.24 1.78
C ASN A 10 9.02 -4.41 1.01
N ASN A 11 8.20 -5.22 0.32
CA ASN A 11 8.62 -6.42 -0.41
C ASN A 11 9.06 -7.60 0.46
N VAL A 12 9.08 -7.42 1.77
CA VAL A 12 9.34 -8.48 2.75
C VAL A 12 8.09 -8.67 3.61
N GLU A 13 7.51 -7.57 4.04
CA GLU A 13 6.32 -7.57 4.88
C GLU A 13 5.24 -6.68 4.28
N CYS A 14 3.99 -7.01 4.54
CA CYS A 14 2.84 -6.23 4.14
C CYS A 14 1.93 -6.11 5.37
N ASN A 15 1.99 -4.96 6.03
CA ASN A 15 1.29 -4.74 7.30
C ASN A 15 0.29 -3.60 7.19
N LYS A 16 -0.88 -3.79 7.80
CA LYS A 16 -1.88 -2.73 7.90
C LYS A 16 -1.37 -1.66 8.87
N VAL A 17 -1.32 -0.42 8.41
CA VAL A 17 -0.77 0.69 9.19
C VAL A 17 -1.81 1.76 9.53
N ALA A 18 -2.92 1.82 8.80
CA ALA A 18 -3.95 2.84 9.03
C ALA A 18 -5.28 2.45 8.40
N GLU A 19 -6.32 3.17 8.77
CA GLU A 19 -7.67 2.97 8.27
C GLU A 19 -8.41 4.30 8.27
N PHE A 20 -9.12 4.59 7.20
CA PHE A 20 -9.86 5.85 7.05
C PHE A 20 -11.25 5.62 6.48
N ALA A 21 -12.14 6.56 6.71
CA ALA A 21 -13.51 6.50 6.22
C ALA A 21 -13.64 6.88 4.74
N THR A 22 -12.69 7.64 4.20
CA THR A 22 -12.71 8.08 2.81
C THR A 22 -11.41 7.77 2.08
N LEU A 23 -11.52 7.60 0.76
CA LEU A 23 -10.34 7.39 -0.07
C LEU A 23 -9.42 8.62 -0.09
N ASP A 24 -10.00 9.81 -0.05
CA ASP A 24 -9.20 11.05 -0.04
C ASP A 24 -8.32 11.13 1.22
N GLU A 25 -8.85 10.74 2.38
CA GLU A 25 -8.07 10.69 3.61
C GLU A 25 -6.94 9.65 3.50
N ALA A 26 -7.24 8.49 2.92
CA ALA A 26 -6.24 7.44 2.71
C ALA A 26 -5.12 7.92 1.79
N LYS A 27 -5.47 8.59 0.69
CA LYS A 27 -4.48 9.16 -0.24
C LYS A 27 -3.62 10.23 0.44
N ALA A 28 -4.23 11.07 1.27
CA ALA A 28 -3.50 12.10 2.01
C ALA A 28 -2.48 11.49 2.97
N TYR A 29 -2.85 10.41 3.64
CA TYR A 29 -1.95 9.66 4.51
C TYR A 29 -0.76 9.13 3.70
N CYS A 30 -1.02 8.52 2.54
CA CYS A 30 0.04 7.99 1.69
C CYS A 30 0.98 9.10 1.21
N ALA A 31 0.43 10.24 0.80
CA ALA A 31 1.23 11.39 0.35
C ALA A 31 2.14 11.92 1.48
N GLU A 32 1.60 12.05 2.69
CA GLU A 32 2.36 12.55 3.82
C GLU A 32 3.48 11.60 4.22
N ASN A 33 3.24 10.30 4.16
CA ASN A 33 4.21 9.30 4.59
C ASN A 33 5.23 8.92 3.51
N THR A 34 5.06 9.40 2.29
CA THR A 34 6.05 9.24 1.21
C THR A 34 6.80 10.54 0.91
N LYS A 35 6.43 11.61 1.59
CA LYS A 35 7.02 12.93 1.40
C LYS A 35 8.50 12.90 1.80
N GLY A 36 9.35 13.39 0.92
CA GLY A 36 10.79 13.43 1.17
C GLY A 36 11.54 12.18 0.77
N TYR A 37 10.85 11.15 0.28
CA TYR A 37 11.50 9.94 -0.23
C TYR A 37 11.61 10.01 -1.75
N ASP A 38 12.68 9.42 -2.28
CA ASP A 38 12.89 9.36 -3.72
C ASP A 38 12.15 8.17 -4.32
N GLU A 39 11.49 8.37 -5.46
CA GLU A 39 10.82 7.31 -6.17
C GLU A 39 11.82 6.36 -6.85
N VAL A 40 11.52 5.07 -6.79
CA VAL A 40 12.22 4.07 -7.58
C VAL A 40 11.80 4.26 -9.05
N CYS A 41 12.74 4.26 -9.95
CA CYS A 41 12.48 4.43 -11.39
C CYS A 41 11.85 5.77 -11.78
N ALA A 42 12.05 6.81 -10.98
CA ALA A 42 11.64 8.17 -11.37
C ALA A 42 12.67 8.73 -12.35
N GLY A 43 12.24 9.02 -13.58
CA GLY A 43 13.14 9.49 -14.63
C GLY A 43 14.24 8.45 -14.91
N ASP A 44 15.49 8.90 -14.82
CA ASP A 44 16.66 8.04 -15.09
C ASP A 44 17.12 7.25 -13.85
N ASN A 45 16.38 7.32 -12.76
CA ASN A 45 16.77 6.72 -11.47
C ASN A 45 16.15 5.36 -11.23
N CYS A 46 16.08 4.52 -12.24
CA CYS A 46 15.57 3.16 -12.07
C CYS A 46 16.73 2.22 -11.67
N TYR A 47 16.79 1.86 -10.40
CA TYR A 47 17.80 0.97 -9.86
C TYR A 47 17.22 -0.41 -9.59
N GLU A 48 17.40 -1.33 -10.50
CA GLU A 48 16.99 -2.71 -10.31
C GLU A 48 17.78 -3.37 -9.19
N GLY A 49 17.11 -4.18 -8.40
CA GLY A 49 17.74 -4.93 -7.33
C GLY A 49 18.09 -4.14 -6.09
N ARG A 50 17.72 -2.86 -6.03
CA ARG A 50 17.95 -2.05 -4.82
C ARG A 50 17.03 -2.53 -3.71
N SER A 51 17.58 -2.83 -2.54
CA SER A 51 16.83 -3.21 -1.36
C SER A 51 16.23 -1.97 -0.68
N ASN A 52 15.36 -2.20 0.31
CA ASN A 52 14.73 -1.14 1.10
C ASN A 52 13.74 -0.27 0.33
N ASN A 53 13.03 -0.88 -0.61
CA ASN A 53 11.93 -0.21 -1.30
C ASN A 53 10.64 -0.43 -0.52
N PHE A 54 9.75 0.55 -0.58
CA PHE A 54 8.43 0.40 0.01
C PHE A 54 7.38 1.13 -0.82
N ARG A 55 6.12 0.74 -0.61
CA ARG A 55 4.96 1.44 -1.15
C ARG A 55 3.80 1.29 -0.18
N TYR A 56 2.80 2.14 -0.35
CA TYR A 56 1.53 2.00 0.36
C TYR A 56 0.46 1.52 -0.60
N GLU A 57 -0.37 0.61 -0.11
CA GLU A 57 -1.48 0.04 -0.87
C GLU A 57 -2.76 0.29 -0.11
N VAL A 58 -3.80 0.75 -0.79
CA VAL A 58 -5.10 1.03 -0.18
C VAL A 58 -6.12 0.04 -0.70
N TYR A 59 -6.85 -0.56 0.21
CA TYR A 59 -7.92 -1.53 -0.10
C TYR A 59 -9.23 -1.03 0.51
N GLU A 60 -10.34 -1.29 -0.16
CA GLU A 60 -11.65 -1.02 0.39
C GLU A 60 -12.00 -2.14 1.38
N GLY A 61 -12.44 -1.76 2.60
CA GLY A 61 -12.78 -2.69 3.66
C GLY A 61 -11.70 -2.84 4.70
N ASP A 62 -11.77 -3.92 5.47
CA ASP A 62 -10.87 -4.17 6.60
C ASP A 62 -9.54 -4.80 6.20
N SER A 63 -9.49 -5.43 5.04
CA SER A 63 -8.36 -6.26 4.65
C SER A 63 -8.29 -6.41 3.15
N TYR A 64 -7.15 -6.86 2.65
CA TYR A 64 -6.98 -7.20 1.24
C TYR A 64 -7.38 -8.65 0.93
N ILE A 65 -7.88 -9.38 1.93
CA ILE A 65 -8.24 -10.80 1.80
C ILE A 65 -9.75 -10.95 1.69
N ILE A 66 -10.19 -11.81 0.77
CA ILE A 66 -11.59 -12.23 0.66
C ILE A 66 -11.66 -13.66 1.14
N LEU A 67 -12.45 -13.89 2.19
CA LEU A 67 -12.63 -15.23 2.76
C LEU A 67 -13.81 -15.95 2.13
N ASP A 68 -13.70 -17.29 2.04
CA ASP A 68 -14.81 -18.14 1.63
C ASP A 68 -15.72 -18.49 2.82
N GLU A 69 -16.70 -19.37 2.59
CA GLU A 69 -17.65 -19.79 3.62
C GLU A 69 -17.00 -20.50 4.79
N ASP A 70 -15.86 -21.15 4.56
CA ASP A 70 -15.13 -21.90 5.57
C ASP A 70 -14.11 -21.06 6.33
N GLY A 71 -13.97 -19.78 5.97
CA GLY A 71 -13.01 -18.89 6.60
C GLY A 71 -11.61 -18.96 5.99
N ASP A 72 -11.46 -19.69 4.89
CA ASP A 72 -10.18 -19.77 4.17
C ASP A 72 -10.07 -18.66 3.13
N VAL A 73 -8.84 -18.34 2.75
CA VAL A 73 -8.59 -17.31 1.74
C VAL A 73 -9.08 -17.81 0.38
N ALA A 74 -10.13 -17.15 -0.15
CA ALA A 74 -10.67 -17.47 -1.47
C ALA A 74 -9.93 -16.71 -2.57
N GLU A 75 -9.68 -15.43 -2.33
CA GLU A 75 -8.97 -14.56 -3.28
C GLU A 75 -8.44 -13.32 -2.60
N PHE A 76 -7.61 -12.57 -3.30
CA PHE A 76 -7.08 -11.29 -2.84
C PHE A 76 -7.77 -10.16 -3.58
N LYS A 77 -8.05 -9.07 -2.86
CA LYS A 77 -8.63 -7.86 -3.44
C LYS A 77 -7.59 -7.13 -4.29
N ASN A 78 -8.09 -6.41 -5.29
CA ASN A 78 -7.27 -5.44 -5.99
C ASN A 78 -7.19 -4.17 -5.18
N THR A 79 -6.08 -3.44 -5.30
CA THR A 79 -5.95 -2.13 -4.67
C THR A 79 -6.92 -1.14 -5.30
N VAL A 80 -7.47 -0.22 -4.48
CA VAL A 80 -8.23 0.90 -5.01
C VAL A 80 -7.31 2.11 -5.27
N TYR A 81 -6.15 2.10 -4.65
CA TYR A 81 -5.09 3.08 -4.87
C TYR A 81 -3.78 2.48 -4.36
N GLU A 82 -2.69 2.75 -5.05
CA GLU A 82 -1.35 2.40 -4.56
C GLU A 82 -0.37 3.50 -4.94
N THR A 83 0.63 3.70 -4.10
CA THR A 83 1.68 4.67 -4.39
C THR A 83 2.72 4.08 -5.31
N GLU A 84 3.57 4.94 -5.86
CA GLU A 84 4.81 4.49 -6.48
C GLU A 84 5.71 3.83 -5.43
N GLN A 85 6.74 3.14 -5.88
CA GLN A 85 7.75 2.59 -5.00
C GLN A 85 8.76 3.67 -4.63
N PHE A 86 9.12 3.73 -3.36
CA PHE A 86 10.06 4.72 -2.84
C PHE A 86 11.25 4.03 -2.19
N TYR A 87 12.38 4.71 -2.18
CA TYR A 87 13.56 4.26 -1.46
C TYR A 87 13.48 4.63 0.00
N ARG A 88 13.80 3.66 0.83
CA ARG A 88 13.90 3.87 2.27
C ARG A 88 15.37 3.94 2.63
N ASN A 89 15.77 5.05 3.22
CA ASN A 89 17.15 5.24 3.68
C ASN A 89 17.37 4.67 5.07
#